data_92f3d70659c72436d1d584ce4c49e162
#
_entry.id   92f3d70659c72436d1d584ce4c49e162
#
_cell.length_a   1.000
_cell.length_b   1.000
_cell.length_c   1.000
_cell.angle_alpha   90.00
_cell.angle_beta   90.00
_cell.angle_gamma   90.00
#
_symmetry.space_group_name_H-M   'P 1'
#
loop_
_entity.id
_entity.type
_entity.pdbx_description
1 polymer ?
#
loop_
_entity_poly.entity_id
_entity_poly.type
_entity_poly.pdbx_seq_one_letter_code
_entity_poly.pdbx_strand_id
1 'polypeptide(L)' 'MSLASHLEELQRKHSDLARELDEAMNHPSVDDMQIVMLKRRKLALKDEIEKLKARPTQH' A
#
# COMPACT_ATOMS: atom_id res chain seq x y z
N MET A 1 -11.92 -8.62 -15.05
CA MET A 1 -11.49 -7.40 -14.43
C MET A 1 -10.42 -6.74 -15.25
N SER A 2 -10.56 -5.47 -15.49
CA SER A 2 -9.55 -4.79 -16.30
C SER A 2 -8.35 -4.40 -15.43
N LEU A 3 -7.25 -4.15 -16.10
CA LEU A 3 -6.05 -3.72 -15.41
C LEU A 3 -6.28 -2.41 -14.68
N ALA A 4 -7.07 -1.53 -15.28
CA ALA A 4 -7.36 -0.25 -14.67
C ALA A 4 -8.12 -0.42 -13.36
N SER A 5 -9.09 -1.34 -13.34
CA SER A 5 -9.85 -1.59 -12.13
C SER A 5 -8.97 -2.19 -11.04
N HIS A 6 -8.08 -3.09 -11.43
CA HIS A 6 -7.19 -3.71 -10.49
C HIS A 6 -6.24 -2.66 -9.89
N LEU A 7 -5.72 -1.80 -10.72
CA LEU A 7 -4.81 -0.75 -10.27
C LEU A 7 -5.52 0.21 -9.32
N GLU A 8 -6.75 0.54 -9.65
CA GLU A 8 -7.55 1.42 -8.81
C GLU A 8 -7.74 0.81 -7.43
N GLU A 9 -8.01 -0.48 -7.41
CA GLU A 9 -8.22 -1.18 -6.15
C GLU A 9 -6.96 -1.18 -5.30
N LEU A 10 -5.82 -1.41 -5.94
CA LEU A 10 -4.56 -1.40 -5.23
C LEU A 10 -4.25 -0.02 -4.68
N GLN A 11 -4.55 1.00 -5.45
CA GLN A 11 -4.32 2.37 -4.99
C GLN A 11 -5.20 2.72 -3.80
N ARG A 12 -6.43 2.22 -3.81
CA ARG A 12 -7.31 2.45 -2.68
C ARG A 12 -6.78 1.74 -1.43
N LYS A 13 -6.32 0.51 -1.58
CA LYS A 13 -5.77 -0.23 -0.45
C LYS A 13 -4.54 0.47 0.10
N HIS A 14 -3.71 0.99 -0.79
CA HIS A 14 -2.52 1.73 -0.36
C HIS A 14 -2.92 2.96 0.44
N SER A 15 -3.95 3.66 -0.01
CA SER A 15 -4.42 4.84 0.67
C SER A 15 -4.97 4.50 2.05
N ASP A 16 -5.73 3.39 2.13
CA ASP A 16 -6.27 2.95 3.40
C ASP A 16 -5.17 2.57 4.38
N LEU A 17 -4.15 1.87 3.88
CA LEU A 17 -3.03 1.50 4.74
C LEU A 17 -2.24 2.71 5.20
N ALA A 18 -2.10 3.69 4.32
CA ALA A 18 -1.40 4.92 4.70
C ALA A 18 -2.13 5.60 5.84
N ARG A 19 -3.45 5.61 5.79
CA ARG A 19 -4.24 6.21 6.84
C ARG A 19 -4.12 5.41 8.13
N GLU A 20 -4.20 4.08 8.02
CA GLU A 20 -4.07 3.23 9.18
C GLU A 20 -2.72 3.43 9.85
N LEU A 21 -1.68 3.52 9.04
CA LEU A 21 -0.34 3.73 9.56
C LEU A 21 -0.23 5.06 10.28
N ASP A 22 -0.80 6.08 9.68
CA ASP A 22 -0.76 7.41 10.28
C ASP A 22 -1.48 7.40 11.64
N GLU A 23 -2.63 6.76 11.69
CA GLU A 23 -3.37 6.66 12.94
C GLU A 23 -2.60 5.86 13.97
N ALA A 24 -1.98 4.77 13.54
CA ALA A 24 -1.22 3.94 14.45
C ALA A 24 -0.03 4.71 15.02
N MET A 25 0.62 5.50 14.20
CA MET A 25 1.78 6.27 14.65
C MET A 25 1.38 7.36 15.64
N ASN A 26 0.12 7.77 15.61
CA ASN A 26 -0.38 8.77 16.55
C ASN A 26 -0.98 8.16 17.81
N HIS A 27 -0.98 6.83 17.89
CA HIS A 27 -1.51 6.13 19.07
C HIS A 27 -0.36 5.56 19.88
N PRO A 28 -0.11 6.08 21.06
CA PRO A 28 1.03 5.61 21.85
C PRO A 28 0.88 4.18 22.32
N SER A 29 -0.33 3.66 22.34
CA SER A 29 -0.54 2.29 22.80
C SER A 29 -0.34 1.26 21.70
N VAL A 30 -0.10 1.68 20.48
CA VAL A 30 0.09 0.74 19.39
C VAL A 30 1.49 0.16 19.46
N ASP A 31 1.59 -1.14 19.25
CA ASP A 31 2.84 -1.85 19.29
C ASP A 31 3.72 -1.48 18.10
N ASP A 32 5.01 -1.37 18.34
CA ASP A 32 5.96 -1.08 17.27
C ASP A 32 5.88 -2.13 16.17
N MET A 33 5.62 -3.36 16.57
CA MET A 33 5.49 -4.45 15.63
C MET A 33 4.38 -4.19 14.62
N GLN A 34 3.25 -3.67 15.09
CA GLN A 34 2.14 -3.36 14.21
C GLN A 34 2.51 -2.27 13.22
N ILE A 35 3.24 -1.27 13.68
CA ILE A 35 3.68 -0.19 12.81
C ILE A 35 4.60 -0.73 11.72
N VAL A 36 5.51 -1.61 12.10
CA VAL A 36 6.41 -2.21 11.12
C VAL A 36 5.63 -3.01 10.09
N MET A 37 4.65 -3.78 10.55
CA MET A 37 3.84 -4.58 9.63
C MET A 37 3.05 -3.70 8.67
N LEU A 38 2.49 -2.63 9.17
CA LEU A 38 1.74 -1.72 8.32
C LEU A 38 2.64 -1.05 7.29
N LYS A 39 3.83 -0.68 7.71
CA LYS A 39 4.80 -0.09 6.79
C LYS A 39 5.18 -1.06 5.69
N ARG A 40 5.37 -2.32 6.05
CA ARG A 40 5.72 -3.33 5.06
C ARG A 40 4.60 -3.56 4.07
N ARG A 41 3.37 -3.61 4.56
CA ARG A 41 2.23 -3.79 3.68
C ARG A 41 2.09 -2.62 2.71
N LYS A 42 2.29 -1.41 3.25
CA LYS A 42 2.20 -0.23 2.41
C LYS A 42 3.26 -0.26 1.32
N LEU A 43 4.48 -0.65 1.68
CA LEU A 43 5.55 -0.73 0.70
C LEU A 43 5.28 -1.81 -0.34
N ALA A 44 4.74 -2.94 0.10
CA ALA A 44 4.43 -4.01 -0.83
C ALA A 44 3.36 -3.57 -1.84
N LEU A 45 2.35 -2.87 -1.36
CA LEU A 45 1.31 -2.38 -2.26
C LEU A 45 1.85 -1.34 -3.21
N LYS A 46 2.68 -0.45 -2.71
CA LYS A 46 3.27 0.56 -3.56
C LYS A 46 4.13 -0.08 -4.64
N ASP A 47 4.87 -1.11 -4.27
CA ASP A 47 5.71 -1.82 -5.23
C ASP A 47 4.85 -2.46 -6.32
N GLU A 48 3.75 -3.07 -5.93
CA GLU A 48 2.85 -3.68 -6.89
C GLU A 48 2.24 -2.66 -7.83
N ILE A 49 1.83 -1.54 -7.27
CA ILE A 49 1.27 -0.47 -8.07
C ILE A 49 2.28 0.01 -9.09
N GLU A 50 3.50 0.21 -8.65
CA GLU A 50 4.54 0.70 -9.54
C GLU A 50 4.89 -0.31 -10.62
N LYS A 51 4.87 -1.57 -10.28
CA LYS A 51 5.12 -2.60 -11.27
C LYS A 51 4.07 -2.59 -12.36
N LEU A 52 2.82 -2.41 -11.96
CA LEU A 52 1.75 -2.36 -12.94
C LEU A 52 1.80 -1.13 -13.81
N LYS A 53 2.16 0.00 -13.20
CA LYS A 53 2.25 1.24 -13.97
C LYS A 53 3.44 1.25 -14.90
N ALA A 54 4.54 0.74 -14.41
CA ALA A 54 5.76 0.71 -15.19
C ALA A 54 5.86 -0.52 -16.05
N ARG A 55 4.83 -1.35 -16.07
CA ARG A 55 4.85 -2.54 -16.84
C ARG A 55 5.18 -2.19 -18.23
N PRO A 56 6.31 -2.45 -18.66
CA PRO A 56 6.72 -2.00 -19.93
C PRO A 56 6.03 -2.80 -20.89
N THR A 57 5.42 -2.16 -21.61
CA THR A 57 4.92 -2.83 -22.62
C THR A 57 6.00 -3.29 -23.37
N GLN A 58 7.12 -3.05 -22.91
CA GLN A 58 8.09 -3.48 -23.37
C GLN A 58 8.76 -4.36 -23.01
N HIS A 59 8.92 -4.76 -23.22
CA HIS A 59 9.78 -5.57 -23.09
C HIS A 59 9.77 -6.23 -23.60
#